data_e200fe2ef963c8a1f37ffb12e68fb205
#
_entry.id   e200fe2ef963c8a1f37ffb12e68fb205
#
_cell.length_a   1.000
_cell.length_b   1.000
_cell.length_c   1.000
_cell.angle_alpha   90.00
_cell.angle_beta   90.00
_cell.angle_gamma   90.00
#
_symmetry.space_group_name_H-M   'P 1'
#
loop_
_entity.id
_entity.type
_entity.pdbx_description
1 polymer ?
#
loop_
_entity_poly.entity_id
_entity_poly.type
_entity_poly.pdbx_seq_one_letter_code
_entity_poly.pdbx_strand_id
1 'polypeptide(L)' 'MTREKAYEVTSALEDIHDFELFMDEIDGVYNNTEGNFSEFYHNELFPLLKKEMDRRLRILEEL' A
#
# COMPACT_ATOMS: atom_id res chain seq x y z
N MET A 1 -3.26 -27.00 0.90
CA MET A 1 -2.63 -25.95 0.08
C MET A 1 -1.40 -26.51 -0.63
N THR A 2 -1.29 -26.30 -1.92
CA THR A 2 -0.10 -26.73 -2.67
C THR A 2 1.08 -25.81 -2.35
N ARG A 3 2.29 -26.28 -2.68
CA ARG A 3 3.49 -25.46 -2.50
C ARG A 3 3.45 -24.20 -3.37
N GLU A 4 2.95 -24.31 -4.60
CA GLU A 4 2.79 -23.17 -5.50
C GLU A 4 1.82 -22.15 -4.90
N LYS A 5 0.72 -22.61 -4.34
CA LYS A 5 -0.25 -21.72 -3.70
C LYS A 5 0.35 -21.01 -2.49
N ALA A 6 1.15 -21.73 -1.70
CA ALA A 6 1.83 -21.15 -0.56
C ALA A 6 2.80 -20.03 -1.00
N TYR A 7 3.52 -20.22 -2.10
CA TYR A 7 4.39 -19.18 -2.65
C TYR A 7 3.60 -17.96 -3.13
N GLU A 8 2.47 -18.18 -3.80
CA GLU A 8 1.61 -17.08 -4.25
C GLU A 8 1.10 -16.25 -3.09
N VAL A 9 0.64 -16.92 -2.03
CA VAL A 9 0.15 -16.24 -0.83
C VAL A 9 1.27 -15.47 -0.14
N THR A 10 2.43 -16.09 0.03
CA THR A 10 3.59 -15.44 0.64
C THR A 10 4.02 -14.21 -0.15
N SER A 11 4.09 -14.34 -1.47
CA SER A 11 4.47 -13.24 -2.35
C SER A 11 3.47 -12.08 -2.26
N ALA A 12 2.17 -12.39 -2.22
CA ALA A 12 1.13 -11.37 -2.07
C ALA A 12 1.22 -10.67 -0.71
N LEU A 13 1.50 -11.41 0.36
CA LEU A 13 1.69 -10.83 1.68
C LEU A 13 2.91 -9.92 1.75
N GLU A 14 4.02 -10.32 1.14
CA GLU A 14 5.23 -9.49 1.06
C GLU A 14 4.97 -8.20 0.29
N ASP A 15 4.24 -8.29 -0.82
CA ASP A 15 3.88 -7.13 -1.63
C ASP A 15 3.02 -6.14 -0.82
N ILE A 16 2.05 -6.66 -0.07
CA ILE A 16 1.21 -5.83 0.79
C ILE A 16 2.06 -5.17 1.89
N HIS A 17 2.93 -5.93 2.52
CA HIS A 17 3.81 -5.42 3.57
C HIS A 17 4.75 -4.32 3.04
N ASP A 18 5.37 -4.54 1.89
CA ASP A 18 6.26 -3.57 1.28
C ASP A 18 5.53 -2.30 0.89
N PHE A 19 4.32 -2.43 0.37
CA PHE A 19 3.51 -1.27 0.02
C PHE A 19 3.06 -0.50 1.27
N GLU A 20 2.75 -1.19 2.35
CA GLU A 20 2.43 -0.56 3.63
C GLU A 20 3.59 0.27 4.16
N LEU A 21 4.81 -0.26 4.09
CA LEU A 21 6.01 0.48 4.48
C LEU A 21 6.22 1.70 3.60
N PHE A 22 5.99 1.55 2.30
CA PHE A 22 6.08 2.67 1.36
C PHE A 22 5.08 3.77 1.70
N MET A 23 3.83 3.40 2.02
CA MET A 23 2.81 4.36 2.44
C MET A 23 3.21 5.08 3.73
N ASP A 24 3.76 4.36 4.69
CA ASP A 24 4.20 4.93 5.96
C ASP A 24 5.33 5.95 5.75
N GLU A 25 6.27 5.67 4.86
CA GLU A 25 7.35 6.59 4.53
C GLU A 25 6.81 7.87 3.89
N ILE A 26 5.91 7.73 2.94
CA ILE A 26 5.29 8.89 2.28
C ILE A 26 4.51 9.70 3.30
N ASP A 27 3.73 9.05 4.14
CA ASP A 27 2.95 9.72 5.18
C ASP A 27 3.85 10.52 6.12
N GLY A 28 4.97 9.93 6.55
CA GLY A 28 5.94 10.60 7.40
C GLY A 28 6.55 11.84 6.75
N VAL A 29 6.82 11.78 5.44
CA VAL A 29 7.39 12.91 4.70
C VAL A 29 6.36 14.02 4.51
N TYR A 30 5.17 13.69 4.03
CA TYR A 30 4.19 14.70 3.64
C TYR A 30 3.37 15.26 4.79
N ASN A 31 3.11 14.47 5.82
CA ASN A 31 2.40 14.96 7.01
C ASN A 31 3.26 15.87 7.89
N ASN A 32 4.57 15.68 7.87
CA ASN A 32 5.50 16.48 8.68
C ASN A 32 6.04 17.69 7.92
N THR A 33 5.72 17.84 6.64
CA THR A 33 6.15 18.97 5.83
C THR A 33 5.09 20.07 5.90
N GLU A 34 5.43 21.19 6.49
CA GLU A 34 4.59 22.38 6.44
C GLU A 34 4.70 22.97 5.02
N GLY A 35 3.57 23.06 4.32
CA GLY A 35 3.58 23.68 3.01
C GLY A 35 2.58 23.13 2.03
N ASN A 36 2.82 23.40 0.77
CA ASN A 36 1.87 23.26 -0.32
C ASN A 36 1.54 21.80 -0.67
N PHE A 37 2.33 20.83 -0.22
CA PHE A 37 2.16 19.43 -0.60
C PHE A 37 1.26 18.65 0.34
N SER A 38 1.00 19.13 1.55
CA SER A 38 0.15 18.45 2.52
C SER A 38 -1.28 18.28 2.00
N GLU A 39 -1.82 19.33 1.41
CA GLU A 39 -3.16 19.30 0.83
C GLU A 39 -3.23 18.35 -0.36
N PHE A 40 -2.23 18.40 -1.23
CA PHE A 40 -2.11 17.48 -2.35
C PHE A 40 -2.08 16.03 -1.86
N TYR A 41 -1.28 15.75 -0.83
CA TYR A 41 -1.17 14.41 -0.26
C TYR A 41 -2.52 13.90 0.22
N HIS A 42 -3.21 14.70 1.05
CA HIS A 42 -4.48 14.26 1.63
C HIS A 42 -5.61 14.14 0.62
N ASN A 43 -5.66 15.03 -0.36
CA ASN A 43 -6.79 15.11 -1.29
C ASN A 43 -6.61 14.25 -2.53
N GLU A 44 -5.37 14.00 -2.96
CA GLU A 44 -5.11 13.32 -4.23
C GLU A 44 -4.25 12.07 -4.07
N LEU A 45 -3.12 12.17 -3.38
CA LEU A 45 -2.18 11.07 -3.29
C LEU A 45 -2.67 9.96 -2.34
N PHE A 46 -3.13 10.31 -1.16
CA PHE A 46 -3.56 9.33 -0.17
C PHE A 46 -4.73 8.48 -0.65
N PRO A 47 -5.79 9.04 -1.25
CA PRO A 47 -6.86 8.22 -1.81
C PRO A 47 -6.38 7.26 -2.89
N LEU A 48 -5.41 7.68 -3.70
CA LEU A 48 -4.82 6.83 -4.74
C LEU A 48 -4.03 5.68 -4.14
N LEU A 49 -3.23 5.96 -3.11
CA LEU A 49 -2.47 4.94 -2.40
C LEU A 49 -3.39 3.92 -1.70
N LYS A 50 -4.45 4.41 -1.09
CA LYS A 50 -5.44 3.56 -0.43
C LYS A 50 -6.13 2.63 -1.43
N LYS A 51 -6.49 3.15 -2.59
CA LYS A 51 -7.08 2.36 -3.67
C LYS A 51 -6.13 1.26 -4.14
N GLU A 52 -4.85 1.58 -4.26
CA GLU A 52 -3.81 0.62 -4.65
C GLU A 52 -3.63 -0.48 -3.59
N MET A 53 -3.67 -0.11 -2.31
CA MET A 53 -3.63 -1.10 -1.22
C MET A 53 -4.84 -2.02 -1.27
N ASP A 54 -6.04 -1.48 -1.47
CA ASP A 54 -7.27 -2.27 -1.58
C ASP A 54 -7.18 -3.26 -2.74
N ARG A 55 -6.57 -2.87 -3.85
CA ARG A 55 -6.37 -3.75 -4.99
C ARG A 55 -5.47 -4.94 -4.63
N ARG A 56 -4.38 -4.69 -3.89
CA ARG A 56 -3.47 -5.73 -3.45
C ARG A 56 -4.13 -6.70 -2.46
N LEU A 57 -4.91 -6.17 -1.54
CA LEU A 57 -5.68 -6.99 -0.59
C LEU A 57 -6.68 -7.89 -1.32
N ARG A 58 -7.32 -7.37 -2.36
CA ARG A 58 -8.26 -8.14 -3.17
C ARG A 58 -7.57 -9.27 -3.92
N ILE A 59 -6.38 -9.03 -4.45
CA ILE A 59 -5.58 -10.07 -5.10
C ILE A 59 -5.31 -11.21 -4.11
N LEU A 60 -4.94 -10.88 -2.88
CA LEU A 60 -4.72 -11.89 -1.84
C LEU A 60 -5.99 -12.68 -1.53
N GLU A 61 -7.13 -12.00 -1.42
CA GLU A 61 -8.41 -12.65 -1.15
C GLU A 61 -8.83 -13.64 -2.24
N GLU A 62 -8.45 -13.37 -3.48
CA GLU A 62 -8.78 -14.21 -4.63
C GLU A 62 -7.84 -15.42 -4.76
N LEU A 63 -6.75 -15.46 -4.05
CA LEU A 63 -5.87 -16.62 -4.02
C LEU A 63 -6.45 -17.72 -3.17
#